data_1df673be0cc21a2e9814955e8818474f
#
_entry.id   1df673be0cc21a2e9814955e8818474f
#
_cell.length_a   1.000
_cell.length_b   1.000
_cell.length_c   1.000
_cell.angle_alpha   90.00
_cell.angle_beta   90.00
_cell.angle_gamma   90.00
#
_symmetry.space_group_name_H-M   'P 1'
#
loop_
_entity.id
_entity.type
_entity.pdbx_description
1 polymer ?
#
loop_
_entity_poly.entity_id
_entity_poly.type
_entity_poly.pdbx_seq_one_letter_code
_entity_poly.pdbx_strand_id
1 'polypeptide(L)'
;IGFDAGEEETPWYGSVEKEDLDRFLTRTPMGNKGTFGKVLVLAGSGAMCGAAVLCARAVLASGAGMVKVVTEERNRTPLFCALPEAMADFWKEDEPLPEEALLQDLAWADAVVAGPGLSKSRTAKELLVFTVQHTEVPLVLDADALNLIAEDAEILSGCRAEKILTPHVGELARLLHMTIAECQRDPAESAGRAAEKYQACCVRKDSVTVTAEEGREQYYINTSGSSALATAGSGDVLAGITGAFAAKRQCEKNEKKISLAKTAALAAYAHGKAGEAAEEKSSASYVTASEIIRGLQSI
;
A
#
# COMPACT_ATOMS: atom_id res chain seq x y z
N ILE A 1 -34.48 24.08 -18.27
CA ILE A 1 -33.25 24.81 -18.66
C ILE A 1 -32.19 23.71 -18.72
N GLY A 2 -31.98 23.15 -19.95
CA GLY A 2 -30.90 22.20 -20.19
C GLY A 2 -29.57 22.92 -20.16
N PHE A 3 -28.65 22.48 -19.34
CA PHE A 3 -27.25 22.80 -19.53
C PHE A 3 -26.74 21.92 -20.67
N ASP A 4 -26.41 22.52 -21.78
CA ASP A 4 -25.64 21.89 -22.83
C ASP A 4 -24.20 21.85 -22.29
N ALA A 5 -23.87 20.77 -21.58
CA ALA A 5 -22.49 20.46 -21.27
C ALA A 5 -21.88 20.02 -22.61
N GLY A 6 -21.08 20.89 -23.21
CA GLY A 6 -20.22 20.47 -24.31
C GLY A 6 -19.49 19.20 -23.93
N GLU A 7 -19.13 18.39 -24.93
CA GLU A 7 -18.41 17.12 -24.80
C GLU A 7 -16.97 17.29 -24.22
N GLU A 8 -16.81 18.01 -23.12
CA GLU A 8 -15.65 17.86 -22.26
C GLU A 8 -15.94 16.64 -21.41
N GLU A 9 -15.21 15.55 -21.64
CA GLU A 9 -15.22 14.36 -20.81
C GLU A 9 -14.91 14.78 -19.37
N THR A 10 -15.95 14.98 -18.57
CA THR A 10 -15.77 15.36 -17.15
C THR A 10 -15.30 14.13 -16.40
N PRO A 11 -14.21 14.24 -15.62
CA PRO A 11 -13.70 13.11 -14.83
C PRO A 11 -14.82 12.51 -13.97
N TRP A 12 -14.91 11.18 -13.96
CA TRP A 12 -15.87 10.49 -13.12
C TRP A 12 -15.33 10.38 -11.69
N TYR A 13 -16.13 10.86 -10.73
CA TYR A 13 -15.85 10.74 -9.31
C TYR A 13 -16.78 9.73 -8.68
N GLY A 14 -16.23 8.74 -7.96
CA GLY A 14 -17.00 7.74 -7.23
C GLY A 14 -16.45 7.49 -5.85
N SER A 15 -17.19 6.73 -5.08
CA SER A 15 -16.78 6.20 -3.78
C SER A 15 -16.89 4.67 -3.78
N VAL A 16 -16.29 4.04 -2.80
CA VAL A 16 -16.56 2.64 -2.46
C VAL A 16 -17.36 2.61 -1.16
N GLU A 17 -18.28 1.66 -1.08
CA GLU A 17 -19.21 1.53 0.03
C GLU A 17 -18.96 0.21 0.78
N LYS A 18 -19.63 0.06 1.93
CA LYS A 18 -19.50 -1.14 2.76
C LYS A 18 -19.82 -2.42 1.99
N GLU A 19 -20.83 -2.41 1.16
CA GLU A 19 -21.26 -3.54 0.34
C GLU A 19 -20.19 -3.97 -0.69
N ASP A 20 -19.42 -3.01 -1.22
CA ASP A 20 -18.28 -3.30 -2.08
C ASP A 20 -17.17 -4.01 -1.30
N LEU A 21 -16.89 -3.53 -0.09
CA LEU A 21 -15.89 -4.13 0.80
C LEU A 21 -16.31 -5.54 1.25
N ASP A 22 -17.55 -5.70 1.72
CA ASP A 22 -18.09 -7.00 2.16
C ASP A 22 -18.01 -8.05 1.04
N ARG A 23 -18.39 -7.65 -0.19
CA ARG A 23 -18.28 -8.50 -1.37
C ARG A 23 -16.83 -8.86 -1.67
N PHE A 24 -15.94 -7.87 -1.61
CA PHE A 24 -14.52 -8.08 -1.85
C PHE A 24 -13.89 -9.00 -0.79
N LEU A 25 -14.25 -8.85 0.49
CA LEU A 25 -13.68 -9.64 1.59
C LEU A 25 -14.24 -11.06 1.70
N THR A 26 -15.33 -11.37 0.99
CA THR A 26 -15.93 -12.72 1.03
C THR A 26 -14.89 -13.81 0.72
N ARG A 27 -14.81 -14.83 1.59
CA ARG A 27 -13.90 -15.96 1.45
C ARG A 27 -14.62 -17.19 0.91
N THR A 28 -13.95 -17.92 0.03
CA THR A 28 -14.42 -19.24 -0.44
C THR A 28 -14.32 -20.25 0.69
N PRO A 29 -15.39 -21.01 1.02
CA PRO A 29 -15.35 -21.99 2.11
C PRO A 29 -14.30 -23.08 1.92
N MET A 30 -13.94 -23.40 0.68
CA MET A 30 -12.96 -24.44 0.31
C MET A 30 -11.54 -23.88 0.14
N GLY A 31 -11.32 -22.60 0.47
CA GLY A 31 -10.01 -21.95 0.35
C GLY A 31 -8.99 -22.46 1.37
N ASN A 32 -7.72 -22.42 1.00
CA ASN A 32 -6.58 -22.65 1.88
C ASN A 32 -5.70 -21.38 1.96
N LYS A 33 -4.68 -21.38 2.83
CA LYS A 33 -3.82 -20.21 3.01
C LYS A 33 -3.21 -19.66 1.71
N GLY A 34 -2.89 -20.51 0.74
CA GLY A 34 -2.39 -20.08 -0.56
C GLY A 34 -3.44 -19.43 -1.45
N THR A 35 -4.74 -19.74 -1.24
CA THR A 35 -5.85 -19.16 -2.01
C THR A 35 -6.12 -17.69 -1.65
N PHE A 36 -5.74 -17.29 -0.43
CA PHE A 36 -6.07 -15.97 0.11
C PHE A 36 -4.95 -14.94 -0.06
N GLY A 37 -3.96 -15.27 -0.89
CA GLY A 37 -2.86 -14.39 -1.25
C GLY A 37 -1.63 -14.51 -0.34
N LYS A 38 -0.49 -14.35 -0.96
CA LYS A 38 0.85 -14.37 -0.37
C LYS A 38 1.48 -13.00 -0.59
N VAL A 39 1.80 -12.31 0.48
CA VAL A 39 2.37 -10.96 0.39
C VAL A 39 3.82 -10.98 0.85
N LEU A 40 4.69 -10.46 0.00
CA LEU A 40 6.08 -10.16 0.34
C LEU A 40 6.18 -8.70 0.80
N VAL A 41 6.77 -8.46 1.96
CA VAL A 41 6.94 -7.13 2.55
C VAL A 41 8.42 -6.80 2.67
N LEU A 42 8.93 -5.86 1.88
CA LEU A 42 10.29 -5.33 1.98
C LEU A 42 10.24 -4.06 2.83
N ALA A 43 10.57 -4.18 4.10
CA ALA A 43 10.36 -3.13 5.09
C ALA A 43 11.30 -3.25 6.27
N GLY A 44 11.48 -2.15 6.99
CA GLY A 44 12.23 -2.13 8.25
C GLY A 44 13.73 -2.11 8.06
N SER A 45 14.34 -0.99 8.42
CA SER A 45 15.78 -0.85 8.69
C SER A 45 16.06 -1.11 10.17
N GLY A 46 17.33 -1.15 10.57
CA GLY A 46 17.72 -1.37 11.94
C GLY A 46 17.18 -0.35 12.97
N ALA A 47 16.71 0.81 12.49
CA ALA A 47 16.06 1.82 13.32
C ALA A 47 14.52 1.78 13.26
N MET A 48 13.93 1.07 12.30
CA MET A 48 12.50 1.15 11.98
C MET A 48 11.84 -0.23 11.85
N CYS A 49 12.20 -1.18 12.70
CA CYS A 49 11.59 -2.53 12.76
C CYS A 49 10.06 -2.46 12.93
N GLY A 50 9.56 -1.48 13.68
CA GLY A 50 8.13 -1.30 13.94
C GLY A 50 7.30 -1.15 12.67
N ALA A 51 7.81 -0.46 11.65
CA ALA A 51 7.14 -0.29 10.36
C ALA A 51 6.93 -1.64 9.64
N ALA A 52 7.95 -2.50 9.61
CA ALA A 52 7.85 -3.85 9.06
C ALA A 52 6.81 -4.70 9.80
N VAL A 53 6.81 -4.64 11.14
CA VAL A 53 5.86 -5.37 11.98
C VAL A 53 4.42 -4.90 11.75
N LEU A 54 4.19 -3.57 11.72
CA LEU A 54 2.87 -2.99 11.53
C LEU A 54 2.31 -3.32 10.13
N CYS A 55 3.14 -3.16 9.10
CA CYS A 55 2.77 -3.51 7.73
C CYS A 55 2.41 -5.01 7.62
N ALA A 56 3.28 -5.90 8.08
CA ALA A 56 3.06 -7.34 7.99
C ALA A 56 1.84 -7.82 8.82
N ARG A 57 1.61 -7.23 10.00
CA ARG A 57 0.40 -7.48 10.79
C ARG A 57 -0.86 -7.03 10.05
N ALA A 58 -0.82 -5.85 9.43
CA ALA A 58 -1.94 -5.33 8.64
C ALA A 58 -2.24 -6.25 7.45
N VAL A 59 -1.22 -6.80 6.79
CA VAL A 59 -1.38 -7.81 5.74
C VAL A 59 -2.22 -9.00 6.24
N LEU A 60 -1.83 -9.61 7.36
CA LEU A 60 -2.55 -10.76 7.91
C LEU A 60 -3.94 -10.39 8.41
N ALA A 61 -4.08 -9.25 9.11
CA ALA A 61 -5.36 -8.78 9.62
C ALA A 61 -6.37 -8.44 8.50
N SER A 62 -5.87 -8.09 7.31
CA SER A 62 -6.69 -7.83 6.11
C SER A 62 -7.06 -9.10 5.34
N GLY A 63 -6.72 -10.27 5.85
CA GLY A 63 -7.19 -11.53 5.31
C GLY A 63 -6.24 -12.22 4.33
N ALA A 64 -5.03 -11.73 4.10
CA ALA A 64 -4.02 -12.49 3.37
C ALA A 64 -3.72 -13.83 4.05
N GLY A 65 -3.45 -14.85 3.26
CA GLY A 65 -3.19 -16.18 3.78
C GLY A 65 -1.79 -16.37 4.36
N MET A 66 -0.81 -15.62 3.83
CA MET A 66 0.59 -15.70 4.26
C MET A 66 1.29 -14.36 4.06
N VAL A 67 2.25 -14.08 4.93
CA VAL A 67 3.16 -12.94 4.79
C VAL A 67 4.61 -13.41 4.96
N LYS A 68 5.49 -12.91 4.10
CA LYS A 68 6.94 -13.01 4.28
C LYS A 68 7.53 -11.61 4.34
N VAL A 69 8.47 -11.37 5.24
CA VAL A 69 9.10 -10.07 5.46
C VAL A 69 10.58 -10.17 5.08
N VAL A 70 11.03 -9.34 4.16
CA VAL A 70 12.45 -9.11 3.88
C VAL A 70 12.86 -7.84 4.62
N THR A 71 13.72 -7.99 5.62
CA THR A 71 14.09 -6.90 6.53
C THR A 71 15.56 -6.97 6.92
N GLU A 72 16.09 -5.91 7.51
CA GLU A 72 17.46 -5.91 8.00
C GLU A 72 17.68 -6.97 9.09
N GLU A 73 18.82 -7.67 9.07
CA GLU A 73 19.14 -8.79 9.98
C GLU A 73 18.93 -8.44 11.48
N ARG A 74 19.19 -7.20 11.89
CA ARG A 74 18.96 -6.74 13.27
C ARG A 74 17.51 -6.85 13.71
N ASN A 75 16.57 -6.92 12.78
CA ASN A 75 15.14 -7.03 13.04
C ASN A 75 14.66 -8.47 13.27
N ARG A 76 15.53 -9.48 13.12
CA ARG A 76 15.18 -10.90 13.26
C ARG A 76 14.44 -11.20 14.57
N THR A 77 15.06 -10.88 15.69
CA THR A 77 14.46 -11.17 16.99
C THR A 77 13.20 -10.35 17.27
N PRO A 78 13.21 -9.01 17.13
CA PRO A 78 12.00 -8.23 17.38
C PRO A 78 10.84 -8.58 16.44
N LEU A 79 11.11 -8.92 15.17
CA LEU A 79 10.08 -9.34 14.23
C LEU A 79 9.38 -10.61 14.71
N PHE A 80 10.11 -11.70 14.99
CA PHE A 80 9.52 -12.97 15.41
C PHE A 80 8.89 -12.91 16.80
N CYS A 81 9.41 -12.06 17.71
CA CYS A 81 8.74 -11.80 18.99
C CYS A 81 7.40 -11.08 18.81
N ALA A 82 7.32 -10.18 17.84
CA ALA A 82 6.12 -9.38 17.61
C ALA A 82 5.11 -10.09 16.68
N LEU A 83 5.56 -10.87 15.71
CA LEU A 83 4.73 -11.51 14.68
C LEU A 83 5.25 -12.92 14.36
N PRO A 84 4.99 -13.91 15.21
CA PRO A 84 5.45 -15.29 15.02
C PRO A 84 4.83 -15.99 13.80
N GLU A 85 3.73 -15.46 13.25
CA GLU A 85 3.07 -15.98 12.05
C GLU A 85 3.81 -15.63 10.74
N ALA A 86 4.71 -14.65 10.78
CA ALA A 86 5.45 -14.24 9.59
C ALA A 86 6.60 -15.20 9.28
N MET A 87 6.82 -15.43 7.99
CA MET A 87 8.11 -15.91 7.47
C MET A 87 9.02 -14.69 7.26
N ALA A 88 10.34 -14.89 7.25
CA ALA A 88 11.24 -13.80 6.98
C ALA A 88 12.54 -14.24 6.33
N ASP A 89 13.07 -13.37 5.46
CA ASP A 89 14.45 -13.38 4.97
C ASP A 89 15.14 -12.06 5.32
N PHE A 90 16.47 -12.07 5.37
CA PHE A 90 17.21 -10.98 5.97
C PHE A 90 18.34 -10.51 5.05
N TRP A 91 18.50 -9.19 5.00
CA TRP A 91 19.63 -8.52 4.38
C TRP A 91 20.48 -7.80 5.44
N LYS A 92 21.70 -7.46 5.09
CA LYS A 92 22.60 -6.71 5.96
C LYS A 92 23.12 -5.47 5.24
N GLU A 93 23.23 -4.38 6.01
CA GLU A 93 23.78 -3.14 5.50
C GLU A 93 25.25 -3.35 5.09
N ASP A 94 25.62 -2.74 3.96
CA ASP A 94 26.97 -2.82 3.36
C ASP A 94 27.44 -4.25 2.95
N GLU A 95 26.53 -5.23 2.92
CA GLU A 95 26.80 -6.56 2.35
C GLU A 95 26.08 -6.75 1.01
N PRO A 96 26.53 -7.64 0.12
CA PRO A 96 25.84 -7.99 -1.11
C PRO A 96 24.42 -8.52 -0.82
N LEU A 97 23.46 -8.18 -1.68
CA LEU A 97 22.10 -8.69 -1.56
C LEU A 97 22.06 -10.22 -1.73
N PRO A 98 21.18 -10.91 -1.00
CA PRO A 98 20.93 -12.34 -1.17
C PRO A 98 20.04 -12.58 -2.40
N GLU A 99 20.54 -12.29 -3.61
CA GLU A 99 19.73 -12.22 -4.84
C GLU A 99 18.96 -13.51 -5.14
N GLU A 100 19.57 -14.69 -4.93
CA GLU A 100 18.89 -15.97 -5.16
C GLU A 100 17.67 -16.15 -4.24
N ALA A 101 17.79 -15.80 -2.96
CA ALA A 101 16.69 -15.86 -2.02
C ALA A 101 15.60 -14.83 -2.37
N LEU A 102 16.01 -13.62 -2.76
CA LEU A 102 15.08 -12.57 -3.20
C LEU A 102 14.29 -12.97 -4.45
N LEU A 103 14.93 -13.61 -5.44
CA LEU A 103 14.24 -14.13 -6.63
C LEU A 103 13.21 -15.20 -6.25
N GLN A 104 13.55 -16.10 -5.32
CA GLN A 104 12.60 -17.11 -4.82
C GLN A 104 11.42 -16.47 -4.08
N ASP A 105 11.69 -15.43 -3.29
CA ASP A 105 10.67 -14.69 -2.56
C ASP A 105 9.71 -13.93 -3.50
N LEU A 106 10.26 -13.26 -4.51
CA LEU A 106 9.46 -12.57 -5.52
C LEU A 106 8.60 -13.55 -6.33
N ALA A 107 9.14 -14.69 -6.72
CA ALA A 107 8.40 -15.74 -7.42
C ALA A 107 7.33 -16.42 -6.55
N TRP A 108 7.49 -16.41 -5.22
CA TRP A 108 6.52 -16.94 -4.28
C TRP A 108 5.33 -16.00 -4.07
N ALA A 109 5.51 -14.69 -4.21
CA ALA A 109 4.52 -13.68 -3.85
C ALA A 109 3.38 -13.54 -4.86
N ASP A 110 2.20 -13.17 -4.38
CA ASP A 110 1.05 -12.73 -5.18
C ASP A 110 0.90 -11.19 -5.18
N ALA A 111 1.57 -10.50 -4.26
CA ALA A 111 1.82 -9.06 -4.25
C ALA A 111 3.06 -8.71 -3.43
N VAL A 112 3.67 -7.58 -3.73
CA VAL A 112 4.83 -7.05 -3.02
C VAL A 112 4.49 -5.69 -2.43
N VAL A 113 4.92 -5.44 -1.18
CA VAL A 113 4.89 -4.12 -0.53
C VAL A 113 6.32 -3.72 -0.24
N ALA A 114 6.76 -2.56 -0.70
CA ALA A 114 8.11 -2.07 -0.44
C ALA A 114 8.10 -0.64 0.09
N GLY A 115 8.93 -0.39 1.10
CA GLY A 115 9.23 0.95 1.57
C GLY A 115 8.97 1.28 3.04
N PRO A 116 7.97 0.72 3.73
CA PRO A 116 7.73 1.06 5.14
C PRO A 116 8.99 0.90 6.00
N GLY A 117 9.56 2.02 6.47
CA GLY A 117 10.77 2.03 7.28
C GLY A 117 12.02 1.39 6.65
N LEU A 118 12.09 1.33 5.33
CA LEU A 118 13.20 0.67 4.60
C LEU A 118 14.52 1.45 4.72
N SER A 119 14.48 2.72 5.04
CA SER A 119 15.56 3.70 4.95
C SER A 119 15.91 4.11 3.52
N LYS A 120 16.85 5.07 3.41
CA LYS A 120 17.40 5.52 2.12
C LYS A 120 18.88 5.18 1.98
N SER A 121 19.32 4.13 2.65
CA SER A 121 20.70 3.67 2.55
C SER A 121 20.98 3.12 1.14
N ARG A 122 22.27 2.94 0.84
CA ARG A 122 22.69 2.35 -0.43
C ARG A 122 22.11 0.96 -0.61
N THR A 123 22.21 0.11 0.41
CA THR A 123 21.70 -1.27 0.35
C THR A 123 20.18 -1.30 0.21
N ALA A 124 19.45 -0.40 0.90
CA ALA A 124 18.00 -0.26 0.74
C ALA A 124 17.61 0.16 -0.69
N LYS A 125 18.36 1.09 -1.31
CA LYS A 125 18.17 1.48 -2.71
C LYS A 125 18.44 0.31 -3.66
N GLU A 126 19.53 -0.40 -3.49
CA GLU A 126 19.88 -1.59 -4.28
C GLU A 126 18.78 -2.67 -4.18
N LEU A 127 18.27 -2.92 -2.97
CA LEU A 127 17.17 -3.85 -2.71
C LEU A 127 15.88 -3.42 -3.42
N LEU A 128 15.53 -2.13 -3.37
CA LEU A 128 14.37 -1.60 -4.07
C LEU A 128 14.50 -1.75 -5.58
N VAL A 129 15.65 -1.38 -6.16
CA VAL A 129 15.95 -1.53 -7.60
C VAL A 129 15.81 -2.99 -8.02
N PHE A 130 16.45 -3.90 -7.29
CA PHE A 130 16.37 -5.34 -7.56
C PHE A 130 14.92 -5.83 -7.55
N THR A 131 14.16 -5.44 -6.55
CA THR A 131 12.74 -5.81 -6.40
C THR A 131 11.90 -5.31 -7.58
N VAL A 132 12.04 -4.03 -7.95
CA VAL A 132 11.30 -3.42 -9.06
C VAL A 132 11.59 -4.11 -10.39
N GLN A 133 12.85 -4.48 -10.63
CA GLN A 133 13.27 -5.13 -11.89
C GLN A 133 12.79 -6.58 -12.02
N HIS A 134 12.55 -7.28 -10.91
CA HIS A 134 12.21 -8.71 -10.92
C HIS A 134 10.78 -9.02 -10.47
N THR A 135 9.99 -8.01 -10.07
CA THR A 135 8.59 -8.18 -9.67
C THR A 135 7.67 -8.23 -10.88
N GLU A 136 6.83 -9.27 -10.97
CA GLU A 136 5.80 -9.43 -12.01
C GLU A 136 4.36 -9.36 -11.45
N VAL A 137 4.22 -9.31 -10.12
CA VAL A 137 2.94 -9.21 -9.40
C VAL A 137 2.73 -7.77 -8.94
N PRO A 138 1.50 -7.36 -8.52
CA PRO A 138 1.26 -6.00 -8.07
C PRO A 138 2.24 -5.53 -7.00
N LEU A 139 2.79 -4.33 -7.18
CA LEU A 139 3.81 -3.71 -6.34
C LEU A 139 3.28 -2.45 -5.66
N VAL A 140 3.16 -2.49 -4.34
CA VAL A 140 2.80 -1.34 -3.51
C VAL A 140 4.08 -0.64 -3.05
N LEU A 141 4.17 0.66 -3.29
CA LEU A 141 5.30 1.51 -2.95
C LEU A 141 4.86 2.60 -1.97
N ASP A 142 5.46 2.64 -0.81
CA ASP A 142 5.14 3.59 0.27
C ASP A 142 6.40 4.17 0.91
N ALA A 143 6.28 5.25 1.63
CA ALA A 143 7.30 5.82 2.52
C ALA A 143 8.69 5.95 1.87
N ASP A 144 9.71 5.22 2.36
CA ASP A 144 11.08 5.36 1.89
C ASP A 144 11.27 4.92 0.43
N ALA A 145 10.47 3.97 -0.07
CA ALA A 145 10.48 3.64 -1.49
C ALA A 145 10.07 4.85 -2.35
N LEU A 146 9.02 5.58 -1.95
CA LEU A 146 8.58 6.79 -2.63
C LEU A 146 9.63 7.91 -2.53
N ASN A 147 10.31 8.02 -1.39
CA ASN A 147 11.38 8.98 -1.22
C ASN A 147 12.57 8.69 -2.15
N LEU A 148 12.97 7.43 -2.28
CA LEU A 148 14.04 7.00 -3.19
C LEU A 148 13.64 7.23 -4.66
N ILE A 149 12.40 6.94 -5.04
CA ILE A 149 11.87 7.20 -6.39
C ILE A 149 11.79 8.71 -6.69
N ALA A 150 11.47 9.54 -5.71
CA ALA A 150 11.46 10.99 -5.88
C ALA A 150 12.87 11.56 -6.12
N GLU A 151 13.92 10.93 -5.54
CA GLU A 151 15.33 11.28 -5.77
C GLU A 151 15.84 10.72 -7.11
N ASP A 152 15.33 9.56 -7.56
CA ASP A 152 15.77 8.87 -8.76
C ASP A 152 14.61 8.07 -9.38
N ALA A 153 13.91 8.67 -10.33
CA ALA A 153 12.77 8.06 -11.01
C ALA A 153 13.16 6.83 -11.87
N GLU A 154 14.44 6.72 -12.26
CA GLU A 154 14.95 5.58 -13.03
C GLU A 154 14.86 4.25 -12.26
N ILE A 155 14.67 4.29 -10.94
CA ILE A 155 14.36 3.09 -10.13
C ILE A 155 13.18 2.32 -10.71
N LEU A 156 12.18 3.01 -11.28
CA LEU A 156 11.01 2.36 -11.89
C LEU A 156 11.21 1.96 -13.35
N SER A 157 12.38 2.26 -13.93
CA SER A 157 12.66 1.90 -15.33
C SER A 157 12.61 0.39 -15.54
N GLY A 158 11.84 -0.03 -16.55
CA GLY A 158 11.67 -1.45 -16.86
C GLY A 158 10.76 -2.23 -15.90
N CYS A 159 10.12 -1.59 -14.93
CA CYS A 159 9.13 -2.25 -14.07
C CYS A 159 7.94 -2.75 -14.90
N ARG A 160 7.69 -4.07 -14.82
CA ARG A 160 6.57 -4.72 -15.54
C ARG A 160 5.33 -4.89 -14.67
N ALA A 161 5.49 -4.74 -13.35
CA ALA A 161 4.40 -4.90 -12.40
C ALA A 161 3.38 -3.75 -12.46
N GLU A 162 2.12 -4.05 -12.21
CA GLU A 162 1.13 -3.02 -11.86
C GLU A 162 1.57 -2.35 -10.54
N LYS A 163 1.65 -1.02 -10.52
CA LYS A 163 2.17 -0.26 -9.37
C LYS A 163 1.06 0.47 -8.63
N ILE A 164 1.11 0.45 -7.29
CA ILE A 164 0.28 1.29 -6.42
C ILE A 164 1.21 2.15 -5.57
N LEU A 165 1.12 3.45 -5.75
CA LEU A 165 1.83 4.43 -4.92
C LEU A 165 0.88 4.93 -3.83
N THR A 166 1.35 5.02 -2.58
CA THR A 166 0.52 5.48 -1.46
C THR A 166 1.09 6.74 -0.78
N PRO A 167 1.35 7.84 -1.54
CA PRO A 167 1.98 9.02 -0.99
C PRO A 167 1.05 9.81 -0.06
N HIS A 168 1.56 10.29 1.07
CA HIS A 168 0.98 11.45 1.73
C HIS A 168 1.35 12.73 0.95
N VAL A 169 0.71 13.87 1.24
CA VAL A 169 0.88 15.09 0.43
C VAL A 169 2.35 15.53 0.32
N GLY A 170 3.14 15.38 1.39
CA GLY A 170 4.56 15.75 1.34
C GLY A 170 5.41 14.82 0.47
N GLU A 171 5.10 13.52 0.41
CA GLU A 171 5.73 12.55 -0.51
C GLU A 171 5.30 12.85 -1.94
N LEU A 172 4.01 13.12 -2.17
CA LEU A 172 3.49 13.48 -3.47
C LEU A 172 4.15 14.74 -4.03
N ALA A 173 4.32 15.76 -3.19
CA ALA A 173 5.01 17.00 -3.56
C ALA A 173 6.46 16.73 -4.03
N ARG A 174 7.18 15.85 -3.34
CA ARG A 174 8.54 15.42 -3.77
C ARG A 174 8.50 14.66 -5.09
N LEU A 175 7.62 13.69 -5.23
CA LEU A 175 7.44 12.89 -6.45
C LEU A 175 7.13 13.76 -7.67
N LEU A 176 6.31 14.79 -7.52
CA LEU A 176 5.90 15.68 -8.61
C LEU A 176 6.82 16.88 -8.78
N HIS A 177 7.79 17.11 -7.90
CA HIS A 177 8.60 18.32 -7.82
C HIS A 177 7.73 19.59 -7.72
N MET A 178 6.69 19.52 -6.88
CA MET A 178 5.74 20.59 -6.59
C MET A 178 5.82 21.00 -5.12
N THR A 179 5.22 22.13 -4.80
CA THR A 179 5.01 22.50 -3.39
C THR A 179 3.81 21.75 -2.80
N ILE A 180 3.79 21.60 -1.48
CA ILE A 180 2.64 21.01 -0.77
C ILE A 180 1.35 21.80 -1.08
N ALA A 181 1.42 23.13 -1.13
CA ALA A 181 0.27 23.98 -1.42
C ALA A 181 -0.31 23.76 -2.83
N GLU A 182 0.54 23.51 -3.84
CA GLU A 182 0.09 23.15 -5.18
C GLU A 182 -0.62 21.80 -5.19
N CYS A 183 -0.05 20.79 -4.54
CA CYS A 183 -0.69 19.47 -4.43
C CYS A 183 -2.02 19.50 -3.65
N GLN A 184 -2.20 20.45 -2.73
CA GLN A 184 -3.43 20.59 -1.94
C GLN A 184 -4.52 21.39 -2.67
N ARG A 185 -4.16 22.21 -3.66
CA ARG A 185 -5.11 23.04 -4.41
C ARG A 185 -6.12 22.20 -5.19
N ASP A 186 -5.66 21.16 -5.83
CA ASP A 186 -6.49 20.17 -6.51
C ASP A 186 -5.98 18.75 -6.19
N PRO A 187 -6.61 18.08 -5.22
CA PRO A 187 -6.25 16.72 -4.84
C PRO A 187 -6.39 15.69 -5.96
N ALA A 188 -7.41 15.83 -6.81
CA ALA A 188 -7.68 14.89 -7.90
C ALA A 188 -6.64 15.07 -9.01
N GLU A 189 -6.38 16.31 -9.43
CA GLU A 189 -5.36 16.61 -10.42
C GLU A 189 -3.98 16.12 -9.95
N SER A 190 -3.60 16.39 -8.70
CA SER A 190 -2.29 15.97 -8.19
C SER A 190 -2.14 14.45 -8.11
N ALA A 191 -3.20 13.71 -7.75
CA ALA A 191 -3.22 12.25 -7.78
C ALA A 191 -3.12 11.72 -9.23
N GLY A 192 -3.88 12.29 -10.16
CA GLY A 192 -3.85 11.94 -11.58
C GLY A 192 -2.48 12.17 -12.21
N ARG A 193 -1.86 13.33 -11.95
CA ARG A 193 -0.50 13.63 -12.43
C ARG A 193 0.55 12.64 -11.95
N ALA A 194 0.43 12.16 -10.70
CA ALA A 194 1.34 11.13 -10.20
C ALA A 194 1.05 9.77 -10.87
N ALA A 195 -0.22 9.43 -11.06
CA ALA A 195 -0.61 8.20 -11.75
C ALA A 195 -0.04 8.15 -13.17
N GLU A 196 -0.19 9.22 -13.94
CA GLU A 196 0.34 9.36 -15.31
C GLU A 196 1.87 9.33 -15.32
N LYS A 197 2.52 10.15 -14.47
CA LYS A 197 3.99 10.27 -14.46
C LYS A 197 4.68 8.94 -14.18
N TYR A 198 4.12 8.13 -13.29
CA TYR A 198 4.72 6.88 -12.84
C TYR A 198 4.06 5.63 -13.42
N GLN A 199 3.08 5.81 -14.32
CA GLN A 199 2.30 4.72 -14.90
C GLN A 199 1.78 3.77 -13.80
N ALA A 200 1.00 4.30 -12.88
CA ALA A 200 0.63 3.65 -11.63
C ALA A 200 -0.79 4.00 -11.18
N CYS A 201 -1.29 3.29 -10.19
CA CYS A 201 -2.37 3.75 -9.35
C CYS A 201 -1.79 4.61 -8.22
N CYS A 202 -2.32 5.80 -7.98
CA CYS A 202 -1.90 6.71 -6.92
C CYS A 202 -2.99 6.85 -5.86
N VAL A 203 -2.68 6.49 -4.62
CA VAL A 203 -3.52 6.71 -3.43
C VAL A 203 -2.96 7.91 -2.68
N ARG A 204 -3.42 9.10 -3.01
CA ARG A 204 -3.03 10.33 -2.33
C ARG A 204 -3.67 10.41 -0.95
N LYS A 205 -2.88 10.18 0.08
CA LYS A 205 -3.33 10.19 1.50
C LYS A 205 -3.47 11.63 2.03
N ASP A 206 -4.65 11.93 2.56
CA ASP A 206 -4.94 13.16 3.31
C ASP A 206 -6.23 12.94 4.11
N SER A 207 -6.78 14.00 4.74
CA SER A 207 -8.12 14.00 5.37
C SER A 207 -9.23 13.49 4.42
N VAL A 208 -9.08 13.76 3.13
CA VAL A 208 -9.82 13.12 2.05
C VAL A 208 -8.78 12.40 1.16
N THR A 209 -8.88 11.10 1.08
CA THR A 209 -7.98 10.30 0.24
C THR A 209 -8.54 10.21 -1.17
N VAL A 210 -7.70 10.52 -2.17
CA VAL A 210 -8.03 10.40 -3.59
C VAL A 210 -7.22 9.29 -4.23
N THR A 211 -7.91 8.37 -4.92
CA THR A 211 -7.28 7.31 -5.70
C THR A 211 -7.48 7.55 -7.19
N ALA A 212 -6.39 7.60 -7.95
CA ALA A 212 -6.35 7.75 -9.41
C ALA A 212 -5.55 6.61 -10.04
N GLU A 213 -5.83 6.28 -11.31
CA GLU A 213 -5.09 5.27 -12.09
C GLU A 213 -4.73 5.86 -13.45
N GLU A 214 -3.53 5.53 -13.94
CA GLU A 214 -3.08 5.94 -15.28
C GLU A 214 -4.09 5.60 -16.37
N GLY A 215 -4.25 6.50 -17.33
CA GLY A 215 -5.12 6.32 -18.50
C GLY A 215 -6.61 6.20 -18.16
N ARG A 216 -7.00 6.55 -16.95
CA ARG A 216 -8.40 6.53 -16.52
C ARG A 216 -8.83 7.89 -15.97
N GLU A 217 -9.92 8.40 -16.49
CA GLU A 217 -10.59 9.61 -15.97
C GLU A 217 -11.50 9.28 -14.76
N GLN A 218 -11.18 8.22 -14.04
CA GLN A 218 -11.94 7.74 -12.91
C GLN A 218 -11.18 7.94 -11.62
N TYR A 219 -11.77 8.71 -10.70
CA TYR A 219 -11.24 8.98 -9.37
C TYR A 219 -12.13 8.37 -8.29
N TYR A 220 -11.53 7.76 -7.29
CA TYR A 220 -12.25 7.34 -6.08
C TYR A 220 -11.93 8.31 -4.95
N ILE A 221 -13.00 8.85 -4.34
CA ILE A 221 -12.91 9.76 -3.20
C ILE A 221 -13.28 8.96 -1.95
N ASN A 222 -12.37 8.91 -1.00
CA ASN A 222 -12.59 8.26 0.29
C ASN A 222 -12.66 9.30 1.40
N THR A 223 -13.78 9.34 2.11
CA THR A 223 -14.05 10.21 3.25
C THR A 223 -14.18 9.43 4.56
N SER A 224 -13.94 8.10 4.54
CA SER A 224 -13.92 7.31 5.77
C SER A 224 -12.66 7.60 6.59
N GLY A 225 -12.77 7.39 7.89
CA GLY A 225 -11.74 7.70 8.86
C GLY A 225 -11.95 9.05 9.55
N SER A 226 -11.13 9.32 10.53
CA SER A 226 -11.15 10.54 11.33
C SER A 226 -9.72 11.04 11.58
N SER A 227 -9.61 12.17 12.27
CA SER A 227 -8.31 12.69 12.75
C SER A 227 -7.58 11.75 13.72
N ALA A 228 -8.26 10.75 14.28
CA ALA A 228 -7.65 9.70 15.10
C ALA A 228 -6.60 8.88 14.33
N LEU A 229 -6.73 8.81 13.00
CA LEU A 229 -5.75 8.15 12.11
C LEU A 229 -4.42 8.92 11.96
N ALA A 230 -4.34 10.17 12.42
CA ALA A 230 -3.12 10.97 12.37
C ALA A 230 -2.10 10.52 13.44
N THR A 231 -1.64 9.28 13.33
CA THR A 231 -0.71 8.63 14.26
C THR A 231 0.43 7.96 13.50
N ALA A 232 1.59 7.83 14.16
CA ALA A 232 2.74 7.13 13.59
C ALA A 232 2.40 5.66 13.29
N GLY A 233 2.81 5.19 12.11
CA GLY A 233 2.55 3.81 11.67
C GLY A 233 1.20 3.60 10.96
N SER A 234 0.30 4.59 10.93
CA SER A 234 -0.98 4.50 10.20
C SER A 234 -0.77 4.27 8.71
N GLY A 235 0.25 4.91 8.10
CA GLY A 235 0.66 4.67 6.70
C GLY A 235 1.14 3.25 6.47
N ASP A 236 1.97 2.70 7.38
CA ASP A 236 2.46 1.32 7.30
C ASP A 236 1.30 0.31 7.31
N VAL A 237 0.26 0.60 8.12
CA VAL A 237 -0.98 -0.20 8.14
C VAL A 237 -1.70 -0.14 6.80
N LEU A 238 -1.89 1.05 6.22
CA LEU A 238 -2.52 1.20 4.91
C LEU A 238 -1.74 0.47 3.82
N ALA A 239 -0.40 0.56 3.82
CA ALA A 239 0.45 -0.16 2.87
C ALA A 239 0.23 -1.68 2.97
N GLY A 240 0.14 -2.22 4.19
CA GLY A 240 -0.15 -3.63 4.44
C GLY A 240 -1.54 -4.05 3.96
N ILE A 241 -2.59 -3.26 4.24
CA ILE A 241 -3.96 -3.51 3.75
C ILE A 241 -3.96 -3.52 2.21
N THR A 242 -3.31 -2.52 1.60
CA THR A 242 -3.22 -2.40 0.14
C THR A 242 -2.52 -3.61 -0.48
N GLY A 243 -1.43 -4.09 0.12
CA GLY A 243 -0.72 -5.29 -0.32
C GLY A 243 -1.58 -6.55 -0.23
N ALA A 244 -2.32 -6.72 0.87
CA ALA A 244 -3.24 -7.85 1.05
C ALA A 244 -4.37 -7.84 0.01
N PHE A 245 -4.93 -6.67 -0.27
CA PHE A 245 -6.01 -6.54 -1.26
C PHE A 245 -5.50 -6.73 -2.69
N ALA A 246 -4.29 -6.24 -2.99
CA ALA A 246 -3.64 -6.48 -4.28
C ALA A 246 -3.36 -7.97 -4.51
N ALA A 247 -2.87 -8.69 -3.48
CA ALA A 247 -2.64 -10.13 -3.54
C ALA A 247 -3.96 -10.90 -3.73
N LYS A 248 -5.03 -10.52 -3.01
CA LYS A 248 -6.34 -11.13 -3.18
C LYS A 248 -6.87 -10.94 -4.60
N ARG A 249 -6.81 -9.70 -5.15
CA ARG A 249 -7.16 -9.41 -6.54
C ARG A 249 -6.36 -10.26 -7.53
N GLN A 250 -5.06 -10.45 -7.26
CA GLN A 250 -4.18 -11.26 -8.10
C GLN A 250 -4.59 -12.74 -8.12
N CYS A 251 -5.02 -13.28 -6.98
CA CYS A 251 -5.49 -14.66 -6.86
C CYS A 251 -6.88 -14.90 -7.46
N GLU A 252 -7.67 -13.86 -7.75
CA GLU A 252 -8.99 -14.02 -8.36
C GLU A 252 -8.89 -14.57 -9.79
N LYS A 253 -9.53 -15.71 -10.01
CA LYS A 253 -9.53 -16.40 -11.33
C LYS A 253 -10.58 -15.87 -12.30
N ASN A 254 -11.39 -14.90 -11.89
CA ASN A 254 -12.46 -14.36 -12.71
C ASN A 254 -11.91 -13.46 -13.82
N GLU A 255 -12.48 -13.59 -15.04
CA GLU A 255 -12.15 -12.74 -16.19
C GLU A 255 -12.47 -11.24 -15.97
N LYS A 256 -13.25 -10.91 -14.92
CA LYS A 256 -13.60 -9.55 -14.52
C LYS A 256 -12.94 -9.21 -13.17
N LYS A 257 -11.62 -9.19 -13.12
CA LYS A 257 -10.93 -8.60 -11.97
C LYS A 257 -11.35 -7.12 -11.85
N ILE A 258 -11.61 -6.65 -10.61
CA ILE A 258 -11.82 -5.21 -10.38
C ILE A 258 -10.56 -4.43 -10.74
N SER A 259 -10.69 -3.14 -11.07
CA SER A 259 -9.53 -2.30 -11.40
C SER A 259 -8.56 -2.18 -10.23
N LEU A 260 -7.32 -1.84 -10.54
CA LEU A 260 -6.31 -1.61 -9.51
C LEU A 260 -6.70 -0.42 -8.63
N ALA A 261 -7.25 0.65 -9.25
CA ALA A 261 -7.77 1.80 -8.52
C ALA A 261 -8.91 1.43 -7.56
N LYS A 262 -9.88 0.60 -7.98
CA LYS A 262 -10.97 0.16 -7.09
C LYS A 262 -10.41 -0.68 -5.94
N THR A 263 -9.41 -1.53 -6.19
CA THR A 263 -8.74 -2.33 -5.16
C THR A 263 -8.06 -1.44 -4.12
N ALA A 264 -7.33 -0.43 -4.57
CA ALA A 264 -6.63 0.52 -3.70
C ALA A 264 -7.61 1.44 -2.94
N ALA A 265 -8.72 1.85 -3.59
CA ALA A 265 -9.79 2.61 -2.94
C ALA A 265 -10.47 1.80 -1.83
N LEU A 266 -10.73 0.50 -2.05
CA LEU A 266 -11.24 -0.40 -1.02
C LEU A 266 -10.28 -0.52 0.17
N ALA A 267 -8.96 -0.57 -0.09
CA ALA A 267 -7.95 -0.60 0.98
C ALA A 267 -7.97 0.70 1.80
N ALA A 268 -8.06 1.86 1.14
CA ALA A 268 -8.17 3.15 1.81
C ALA A 268 -9.48 3.24 2.64
N TYR A 269 -10.59 2.75 2.10
CA TYR A 269 -11.87 2.70 2.80
C TYR A 269 -11.79 1.78 4.04
N ALA A 270 -11.26 0.56 3.89
CA ALA A 270 -11.09 -0.38 5.00
C ALA A 270 -10.19 0.21 6.10
N HIS A 271 -9.10 0.90 5.73
CA HIS A 271 -8.23 1.58 6.67
C HIS A 271 -8.97 2.67 7.45
N GLY A 272 -9.77 3.50 6.75
CA GLY A 272 -10.58 4.54 7.39
C GLY A 272 -11.60 3.94 8.37
N LYS A 273 -12.37 2.93 7.93
CA LYS A 273 -13.36 2.24 8.77
C LYS A 273 -12.74 1.52 9.97
N ALA A 274 -11.55 0.94 9.80
CA ALA A 274 -10.81 0.34 10.92
C ALA A 274 -10.38 1.38 11.96
N GLY A 275 -9.99 2.58 11.51
CA GLY A 275 -9.69 3.72 12.39
C GLY A 275 -10.92 4.18 13.18
N GLU A 276 -12.06 4.35 12.51
CA GLU A 276 -13.35 4.69 13.15
C GLU A 276 -13.73 3.64 14.21
N ALA A 277 -13.66 2.35 13.85
CA ALA A 277 -13.96 1.26 14.78
C ALA A 277 -13.00 1.19 15.98
N ALA A 278 -11.73 1.60 15.79
CA ALA A 278 -10.76 1.69 16.88
C ALA A 278 -11.08 2.89 17.79
N GLU A 279 -11.45 4.05 17.23
CA GLU A 279 -11.84 5.25 17.96
C GLU A 279 -13.09 5.02 18.80
N GLU A 280 -14.13 4.36 18.26
CA GLU A 280 -15.34 4.01 18.99
C GLU A 280 -15.06 3.12 20.23
N LYS A 281 -14.05 2.24 20.14
CA LYS A 281 -13.64 1.37 21.27
C LYS A 281 -12.75 2.09 22.28
N SER A 282 -12.06 3.13 21.84
CA SER A 282 -11.22 3.98 22.66
C SER A 282 -12.08 5.12 23.23
N SER A 283 -11.94 5.44 24.48
CA SER A 283 -12.55 6.66 25.03
C SER A 283 -11.75 7.94 24.64
N ALA A 284 -10.72 7.81 23.83
CA ALA A 284 -9.81 8.88 23.40
C ALA A 284 -10.04 9.23 21.92
N SER A 285 -9.81 10.49 21.57
CA SER A 285 -9.87 11.00 20.17
C SER A 285 -8.62 10.67 19.36
N TYR A 286 -7.87 9.65 19.74
CA TYR A 286 -6.66 9.19 19.07
C TYR A 286 -6.52 7.69 19.22
N VAL A 287 -5.91 7.04 18.23
CA VAL A 287 -5.65 5.61 18.22
C VAL A 287 -4.21 5.33 17.79
N THR A 288 -3.66 4.24 18.24
CA THR A 288 -2.36 3.75 17.76
C THR A 288 -2.53 2.92 16.49
N ALA A 289 -1.47 2.75 15.70
CA ALA A 289 -1.47 1.88 14.54
C ALA A 289 -1.90 0.44 14.87
N SER A 290 -1.51 -0.06 16.04
CA SER A 290 -1.92 -1.39 16.51
C SER A 290 -3.42 -1.49 16.82
N GLU A 291 -4.06 -0.39 17.22
CA GLU A 291 -5.51 -0.33 17.42
C GLU A 291 -6.25 -0.27 16.10
N ILE A 292 -5.73 0.45 15.10
CA ILE A 292 -6.26 0.43 13.73
C ILE A 292 -6.26 -1.01 13.18
N ILE A 293 -5.14 -1.74 13.34
CA ILE A 293 -5.07 -3.15 12.92
C ILE A 293 -6.13 -4.02 13.62
N ARG A 294 -6.37 -3.80 14.91
CA ARG A 294 -7.46 -4.49 15.64
C ARG A 294 -8.84 -4.07 15.13
N GLY A 295 -9.01 -2.83 14.72
CA GLY A 295 -10.23 -2.31 14.11
C GLY A 295 -10.64 -3.05 12.83
N LEU A 296 -9.68 -3.57 12.05
CA LEU A 296 -9.93 -4.38 10.86
C LEU A 296 -10.79 -5.63 11.11
N GLN A 297 -10.80 -6.13 12.34
CA GLN A 297 -11.63 -7.29 12.71
C GLN A 297 -13.10 -6.93 12.96
N SER A 298 -13.44 -5.64 12.91
CA SER A 298 -14.78 -5.12 13.25
C SER A 298 -15.50 -4.50 12.05
N ILE A 299 -14.89 -4.51 10.87
CA ILE A 299 -15.44 -3.93 9.63
C ILE A 299 -15.90 -5.00 8.66
#